data_89fcd5c0f4fe1fd874bb21c314138a0a
#
_entry.id   89fcd5c0f4fe1fd874bb21c314138a0a
#
_cell.length_a   1.000
_cell.length_b   1.000
_cell.length_c   1.000
_cell.angle_alpha   90.00
_cell.angle_beta   90.00
_cell.angle_gamma   90.00
#
_symmetry.space_group_name_H-M   'P 1'
#
loop_
_entity.id
_entity.type
_entity.pdbx_description
1 polymer ?
#
loop_
_entity_poly.entity_id
_entity_poly.type
_entity_poly.pdbx_seq_one_letter_code
_entity_poly.pdbx_strand_id
1 'polypeptide(L)'
;MRALHAALGLGVLVLLWQAGTAAFSPPAYLLPSPLAVVAVFRDQPAFLMAQSLVTLSEILIGLVAGAALGAGTAFVLAAHPRLGPFVWPTILVLQALPVFVLAPILVVWLGFGMASKVAMTVLIIFFPVASAFADGLNRTERDIVDAVSLTQATHWQALVSVRAPLALPSLVSGLRVAAPLAPLGAVVGEWVGASAGLGFVMVQANARMQTATVFAAMAVLAVITLILRLLVDILTSRLAPWARESDRPRRAPKSFETVSSWRS
;
A
#
# COMPACT_ATOMS: atom_id res chain seq x y z
N MET A 1 5.36 -3.15 -24.51
CA MET A 1 4.42 -4.27 -24.67
C MET A 1 3.47 -4.43 -23.47
N ARG A 2 3.95 -4.51 -22.21
CA ARG A 2 3.07 -4.72 -21.03
C ARG A 2 1.99 -3.62 -20.85
N ALA A 3 2.32 -2.34 -21.04
CA ALA A 3 1.36 -1.25 -20.94
C ALA A 3 0.26 -1.30 -22.01
N LEU A 4 0.60 -1.73 -23.24
CA LEU A 4 -0.37 -1.90 -24.33
C LEU A 4 -1.36 -3.03 -24.03
N HIS A 5 -0.87 -4.17 -23.52
CA HIS A 5 -1.77 -5.27 -23.11
C HIS A 5 -2.70 -4.88 -21.97
N ALA A 6 -2.20 -4.09 -20.99
CA ALA A 6 -3.02 -3.59 -19.88
C ALA A 6 -4.10 -2.61 -20.39
N ALA A 7 -3.73 -1.70 -21.30
CA ALA A 7 -4.69 -0.76 -21.91
C ALA A 7 -5.74 -1.48 -22.76
N LEU A 8 -5.35 -2.49 -23.56
CA LEU A 8 -6.27 -3.31 -24.34
C LEU A 8 -7.23 -4.10 -23.42
N GLY A 9 -6.72 -4.70 -22.35
CA GLY A 9 -7.55 -5.43 -21.37
C GLY A 9 -8.58 -4.53 -20.71
N LEU A 10 -8.18 -3.31 -20.30
CA LEU A 10 -9.10 -2.32 -19.74
C LEU A 10 -10.14 -1.87 -20.78
N GLY A 11 -9.73 -1.64 -22.02
CA GLY A 11 -10.62 -1.28 -23.12
C GLY A 11 -11.67 -2.36 -23.38
N VAL A 12 -11.27 -3.64 -23.43
CA VAL A 12 -12.19 -4.77 -23.59
C VAL A 12 -13.19 -4.83 -22.42
N LEU A 13 -12.73 -4.63 -21.19
CA LEU A 13 -13.60 -4.64 -20.01
C LEU A 13 -14.65 -3.52 -20.06
N VAL A 14 -14.26 -2.31 -20.46
CA VAL A 14 -15.19 -1.17 -20.63
C VAL A 14 -16.18 -1.43 -21.79
N LEU A 15 -15.73 -2.04 -22.90
CA LEU A 15 -16.60 -2.40 -24.00
C LEU A 15 -17.61 -3.48 -23.60
N LEU A 16 -17.20 -4.50 -22.86
CA LEU A 16 -18.10 -5.53 -22.33
C LEU A 16 -19.11 -4.93 -21.35
N TRP A 17 -18.69 -4.00 -20.49
CA TRP A 17 -19.59 -3.28 -19.61
C TRP A 17 -20.60 -2.46 -20.41
N GLN A 18 -20.16 -1.70 -21.42
CA GLN A 18 -21.06 -0.93 -22.29
C GLN A 18 -22.05 -1.84 -23.07
N ALA A 19 -21.54 -2.95 -23.61
CA ALA A 19 -22.41 -3.91 -24.32
C ALA A 19 -23.42 -4.57 -23.36
N GLY A 20 -23.01 -4.92 -22.16
CA GLY A 20 -23.90 -5.48 -21.14
C GLY A 20 -25.01 -4.48 -20.73
N THR A 21 -24.66 -3.21 -20.49
CA THR A 21 -25.67 -2.18 -20.16
C THR A 21 -26.61 -1.89 -21.33
N ALA A 22 -26.12 -1.98 -22.56
CA ALA A 22 -26.97 -1.80 -23.76
C ALA A 22 -27.89 -3.00 -24.00
N ALA A 23 -27.42 -4.25 -23.83
CA ALA A 23 -28.18 -5.46 -24.07
C ALA A 23 -29.25 -5.74 -23.01
N PHE A 24 -28.92 -5.57 -21.74
CA PHE A 24 -29.80 -5.90 -20.61
C PHE A 24 -30.59 -4.70 -20.07
N SER A 25 -30.25 -3.47 -20.48
CA SER A 25 -30.86 -2.22 -20.03
C SER A 25 -31.20 -2.18 -18.55
N PRO A 26 -30.22 -2.48 -17.65
CA PRO A 26 -30.45 -2.46 -16.23
C PRO A 26 -30.83 -1.06 -15.75
N PRO A 27 -31.66 -0.91 -14.70
CA PRO A 27 -31.93 0.39 -14.11
C PRO A 27 -30.66 1.14 -13.78
N ALA A 28 -30.56 2.43 -14.11
CA ALA A 28 -29.33 3.24 -13.95
C ALA A 28 -28.83 3.33 -12.49
N TYR A 29 -29.72 3.14 -11.53
CA TYR A 29 -29.36 3.10 -10.11
C TYR A 29 -28.70 1.78 -9.69
N LEU A 30 -28.83 0.70 -10.46
CA LEU A 30 -28.13 -0.57 -10.23
C LEU A 30 -26.78 -0.60 -10.94
N LEU A 31 -26.78 -0.31 -12.24
CA LEU A 31 -25.57 -0.33 -13.05
C LEU A 31 -25.61 0.81 -14.08
N PRO A 32 -24.87 1.90 -13.86
CA PRO A 32 -24.79 2.99 -14.83
C PRO A 32 -24.01 2.55 -16.07
N SER A 33 -24.32 3.13 -17.23
CA SER A 33 -23.51 2.92 -18.42
C SER A 33 -22.17 3.67 -18.30
N PRO A 34 -21.09 3.19 -18.94
CA PRO A 34 -19.82 3.92 -19.01
C PRO A 34 -19.99 5.36 -19.51
N LEU A 35 -20.88 5.60 -20.46
CA LEU A 35 -21.18 6.94 -20.98
C LEU A 35 -21.78 7.84 -19.90
N ALA A 36 -22.66 7.32 -19.03
CA ALA A 36 -23.21 8.08 -17.92
C ALA A 36 -22.11 8.47 -16.91
N VAL A 37 -21.15 7.58 -16.67
CA VAL A 37 -19.99 7.88 -15.80
C VAL A 37 -19.09 8.97 -16.43
N VAL A 38 -18.83 8.90 -17.74
CA VAL A 38 -18.07 9.94 -18.46
C VAL A 38 -18.79 11.28 -18.42
N ALA A 39 -20.13 11.30 -18.51
CA ALA A 39 -20.91 12.53 -18.39
C ALA A 39 -20.67 13.23 -17.04
N VAL A 40 -20.54 12.49 -15.92
CA VAL A 40 -20.22 13.08 -14.60
C VAL A 40 -18.88 13.82 -14.61
N PHE A 41 -17.86 13.25 -15.27
CA PHE A 41 -16.56 13.93 -15.41
C PHE A 41 -16.65 15.21 -16.24
N ARG A 42 -17.51 15.24 -17.24
CA ARG A 42 -17.70 16.44 -18.06
C ARG A 42 -18.50 17.51 -17.34
N ASP A 43 -19.56 17.09 -16.61
CA ASP A 43 -20.53 18.03 -16.03
C ASP A 43 -20.09 18.55 -14.66
N GLN A 44 -19.24 17.80 -13.91
CA GLN A 44 -18.81 18.14 -12.56
C GLN A 44 -17.29 18.00 -12.32
N PRO A 45 -16.42 18.47 -13.23
CA PRO A 45 -14.97 18.24 -13.11
C PRO A 45 -14.35 18.94 -11.88
N ALA A 46 -14.76 20.18 -11.61
CA ALA A 46 -14.26 20.97 -10.49
C ALA A 46 -14.66 20.36 -9.14
N PHE A 47 -15.87 19.82 -9.03
CA PHE A 47 -16.33 19.12 -7.84
C PHE A 47 -15.50 17.87 -7.57
N LEU A 48 -15.38 16.98 -8.57
CA LEU A 48 -14.56 15.76 -8.42
C LEU A 48 -13.11 16.08 -8.09
N MET A 49 -12.53 17.11 -8.71
CA MET A 49 -11.16 17.55 -8.41
C MET A 49 -11.02 18.02 -6.97
N ALA A 50 -11.93 18.87 -6.47
CA ALA A 50 -11.90 19.35 -5.10
C ALA A 50 -11.98 18.21 -4.09
N GLN A 51 -12.89 17.25 -4.30
CA GLN A 51 -13.03 16.08 -3.42
C GLN A 51 -11.82 15.16 -3.50
N SER A 52 -11.22 15.01 -4.68
CA SER A 52 -10.00 14.22 -4.88
C SER A 52 -8.82 14.77 -4.10
N LEU A 53 -8.66 16.09 -4.03
CA LEU A 53 -7.58 16.74 -3.30
C LEU A 53 -7.70 16.50 -1.79
N VAL A 54 -8.92 16.47 -1.26
CA VAL A 54 -9.16 16.13 0.16
C VAL A 54 -8.69 14.70 0.44
N THR A 55 -9.23 13.73 -0.29
CA THR A 55 -8.84 12.31 -0.13
C THR A 55 -7.34 12.09 -0.36
N LEU A 56 -6.76 12.75 -1.38
CA LEU A 56 -5.33 12.65 -1.67
C LEU A 56 -4.47 13.16 -0.51
N SER A 57 -4.86 14.27 0.13
CA SER A 57 -4.13 14.80 1.29
C SER A 57 -4.17 13.83 2.47
N GLU A 58 -5.32 13.22 2.74
CA GLU A 58 -5.49 12.21 3.80
C GLU A 58 -4.64 10.95 3.51
N ILE A 59 -4.64 10.49 2.26
CA ILE A 59 -3.82 9.37 1.80
C ILE A 59 -2.33 9.66 2.00
N LEU A 60 -1.84 10.80 1.54
CA LEU A 60 -0.41 11.13 1.60
C LEU A 60 0.09 11.31 3.02
N ILE A 61 -0.66 12.05 3.86
CA ILE A 61 -0.30 12.25 5.26
C ILE A 61 -0.34 10.92 6.00
N GLY A 62 -1.40 10.11 5.79
CA GLY A 62 -1.56 8.81 6.41
C GLY A 62 -0.48 7.81 5.98
N LEU A 63 -0.09 7.80 4.68
CA LEU A 63 0.97 6.95 4.16
C LEU A 63 2.32 7.30 4.80
N VAL A 64 2.68 8.58 4.83
CA VAL A 64 3.94 9.03 5.41
C VAL A 64 3.99 8.74 6.91
N ALA A 65 2.93 9.11 7.64
CA ALA A 65 2.86 8.89 9.09
C ALA A 65 2.84 7.38 9.44
N GLY A 66 2.04 6.58 8.72
CA GLY A 66 1.95 5.14 8.94
C GLY A 66 3.26 4.42 8.60
N ALA A 67 3.93 4.82 7.51
CA ALA A 67 5.23 4.29 7.13
C ALA A 67 6.32 4.65 8.17
N ALA A 68 6.35 5.91 8.61
CA ALA A 68 7.30 6.36 9.62
C ALA A 68 7.10 5.65 10.96
N LEU A 69 5.86 5.54 11.43
CA LEU A 69 5.53 4.83 12.67
C LEU A 69 5.84 3.33 12.56
N GLY A 70 5.47 2.69 11.44
CA GLY A 70 5.75 1.27 11.22
C GLY A 70 7.25 0.97 11.18
N ALA A 71 8.00 1.72 10.38
CA ALA A 71 9.45 1.57 10.28
C ALA A 71 10.15 1.93 11.61
N GLY A 72 9.72 3.01 12.28
CA GLY A 72 10.24 3.42 13.58
C GLY A 72 10.02 2.35 14.66
N THR A 73 8.81 1.77 14.72
CA THR A 73 8.51 0.68 15.65
C THR A 73 9.39 -0.54 15.42
N ALA A 74 9.50 -1.01 14.16
CA ALA A 74 10.36 -2.14 13.82
C ALA A 74 11.82 -1.88 14.20
N PHE A 75 12.32 -0.68 13.95
CA PHE A 75 13.68 -0.27 14.28
C PHE A 75 13.91 -0.22 15.80
N VAL A 76 12.98 0.37 16.55
CA VAL A 76 13.05 0.44 18.04
C VAL A 76 13.03 -0.97 18.65
N LEU A 77 12.19 -1.87 18.14
CA LEU A 77 12.15 -3.25 18.61
C LEU A 77 13.44 -4.02 18.28
N ALA A 78 14.06 -3.75 17.14
CA ALA A 78 15.36 -4.31 16.78
C ALA A 78 16.51 -3.76 17.66
N ALA A 79 16.41 -2.48 18.05
CA ALA A 79 17.37 -1.84 18.98
C ALA A 79 17.22 -2.37 20.42
N HIS A 80 16.01 -2.75 20.81
CA HIS A 80 15.69 -3.23 22.16
C HIS A 80 15.05 -4.63 22.10
N PRO A 81 15.84 -5.71 21.88
CA PRO A 81 15.30 -7.05 21.67
C PRO A 81 14.40 -7.57 22.81
N ARG A 82 14.58 -7.03 24.02
CA ARG A 82 13.77 -7.39 25.20
C ARG A 82 12.30 -6.95 25.07
N LEU A 83 11.99 -5.92 24.26
CA LEU A 83 10.63 -5.41 24.06
C LEU A 83 9.85 -6.24 23.04
N GLY A 84 10.54 -6.89 22.09
CA GLY A 84 9.93 -7.65 21.01
C GLY A 84 8.88 -8.66 21.46
N PRO A 85 9.18 -9.55 22.43
CA PRO A 85 8.25 -10.56 22.92
C PRO A 85 6.94 -10.03 23.52
N PHE A 86 6.93 -8.78 23.98
CA PHE A 86 5.75 -8.15 24.56
C PHE A 86 4.98 -7.32 23.53
N VAL A 87 5.67 -6.57 22.68
CA VAL A 87 5.07 -5.63 21.74
C VAL A 87 4.52 -6.34 20.49
N TRP A 88 5.25 -7.32 19.95
CA TRP A 88 4.82 -8.04 18.75
C TRP A 88 3.46 -8.74 18.89
N PRO A 89 3.21 -9.53 19.96
CA PRO A 89 1.91 -10.14 20.15
C PRO A 89 0.78 -9.11 20.23
N THR A 90 1.02 -7.97 20.87
CA THR A 90 0.04 -6.89 20.98
C THR A 90 -0.29 -6.30 19.60
N ILE A 91 0.73 -6.05 18.75
CA ILE A 91 0.55 -5.59 17.38
C ILE A 91 -0.29 -6.60 16.57
N LEU A 92 0.01 -7.90 16.70
CA LEU A 92 -0.74 -8.96 16.01
C LEU A 92 -2.20 -9.04 16.43
N VAL A 93 -2.50 -8.86 17.72
CA VAL A 93 -3.89 -8.80 18.23
C VAL A 93 -4.61 -7.58 17.67
N LEU A 94 -3.97 -6.41 17.67
CA LEU A 94 -4.56 -5.19 17.11
C LEU A 94 -4.88 -5.32 15.62
N GLN A 95 -4.01 -6.00 14.87
CA GLN A 95 -4.24 -6.26 13.44
C GLN A 95 -5.42 -7.22 13.18
N ALA A 96 -5.70 -8.15 14.11
CA ALA A 96 -6.81 -9.08 13.97
C ALA A 96 -8.18 -8.39 14.11
N LEU A 97 -8.22 -7.19 14.69
CA LEU A 97 -9.44 -6.41 14.77
C LEU A 97 -9.83 -5.89 13.37
N PRO A 98 -11.10 -6.03 12.95
CA PRO A 98 -11.55 -5.44 11.70
C PRO A 98 -11.39 -3.92 11.75
N VAL A 99 -10.47 -3.37 10.97
CA VAL A 99 -10.06 -1.96 11.05
C VAL A 99 -11.25 -1.01 10.88
N PHE A 100 -12.24 -1.35 10.03
CA PHE A 100 -13.44 -0.54 9.83
C PHE A 100 -14.32 -0.40 11.10
N VAL A 101 -14.24 -1.33 12.04
CA VAL A 101 -14.94 -1.24 13.33
C VAL A 101 -14.34 -0.15 14.23
N LEU A 102 -13.06 0.16 14.03
CA LEU A 102 -12.37 1.22 14.77
C LEU A 102 -12.72 2.64 14.25
N ALA A 103 -13.23 2.76 13.02
CA ALA A 103 -13.51 4.06 12.42
C ALA A 103 -14.46 4.94 13.25
N PRO A 104 -15.61 4.46 13.77
CA PRO A 104 -16.47 5.25 14.66
C PRO A 104 -15.77 5.70 15.93
N ILE A 105 -14.92 4.83 16.51
CA ILE A 105 -14.18 5.14 17.74
C ILE A 105 -13.17 6.26 17.48
N LEU A 106 -12.45 6.19 16.35
CA LEU A 106 -11.50 7.23 15.94
C LEU A 106 -12.20 8.58 15.72
N VAL A 107 -13.41 8.57 15.16
CA VAL A 107 -14.20 9.78 14.97
C VAL A 107 -14.65 10.38 16.32
N VAL A 108 -15.03 9.55 17.29
CA VAL A 108 -15.37 10.00 18.64
C VAL A 108 -14.16 10.61 19.36
N TRP A 109 -12.97 10.00 19.21
CA TRP A 109 -11.75 10.46 19.89
C TRP A 109 -11.09 11.67 19.23
N LEU A 110 -11.07 11.70 17.88
CA LEU A 110 -10.30 12.68 17.09
C LEU A 110 -11.20 13.69 16.36
N GLY A 111 -12.51 13.50 16.43
CA GLY A 111 -13.49 14.35 15.75
C GLY A 111 -13.69 14.00 14.27
N PHE A 112 -14.62 14.75 13.64
CA PHE A 112 -15.01 14.58 12.24
C PHE A 112 -13.98 15.16 11.23
N GLY A 113 -12.88 15.71 11.73
CA GLY A 113 -11.82 16.33 10.93
C GLY A 113 -10.90 15.34 10.20
N MET A 114 -9.83 15.86 9.63
CA MET A 114 -8.78 15.09 8.93
C MET A 114 -8.09 14.08 9.85
N ALA A 115 -7.97 14.36 11.15
CA ALA A 115 -7.22 13.54 12.09
C ALA A 115 -7.72 12.10 12.18
N SER A 116 -9.04 11.89 12.23
CA SER A 116 -9.64 10.54 12.28
C SER A 116 -9.37 9.73 11.00
N LYS A 117 -9.38 10.36 9.82
CA LYS A 117 -9.13 9.72 8.52
C LYS A 117 -7.66 9.36 8.36
N VAL A 118 -6.78 10.29 8.73
CA VAL A 118 -5.32 10.05 8.76
C VAL A 118 -5.00 8.91 9.73
N ALA A 119 -5.57 8.92 10.95
CA ALA A 119 -5.37 7.84 11.92
C ALA A 119 -5.83 6.48 11.37
N MET A 120 -6.97 6.43 10.68
CA MET A 120 -7.46 5.22 10.00
C MET A 120 -6.48 4.72 8.95
N THR A 121 -5.98 5.62 8.12
CA THR A 121 -4.98 5.30 7.10
C THR A 121 -3.68 4.80 7.74
N VAL A 122 -3.22 5.45 8.81
CA VAL A 122 -2.03 5.05 9.58
C VAL A 122 -2.17 3.63 10.12
N LEU A 123 -3.31 3.27 10.71
CA LEU A 123 -3.55 1.93 11.25
C LEU A 123 -3.43 0.84 10.18
N ILE A 124 -3.97 1.10 8.98
CA ILE A 124 -3.92 0.12 7.86
C ILE A 124 -2.49 -0.04 7.34
N ILE A 125 -1.73 1.05 7.26
CA ILE A 125 -0.38 1.07 6.68
C ILE A 125 0.68 0.61 7.66
N PHE A 126 0.50 0.89 8.93
CA PHE A 126 1.46 0.60 9.99
C PHE A 126 1.95 -0.85 9.95
N PHE A 127 1.03 -1.81 9.94
CA PHE A 127 1.38 -3.21 10.08
C PHE A 127 2.20 -3.77 8.90
N PRO A 128 1.80 -3.61 7.62
CA PRO A 128 2.59 -4.10 6.50
C PRO A 128 4.02 -3.55 6.49
N VAL A 129 4.20 -2.28 6.86
CA VAL A 129 5.52 -1.64 6.91
C VAL A 129 6.32 -2.15 8.09
N ALA A 130 5.72 -2.19 9.30
CA ALA A 130 6.40 -2.66 10.51
C ALA A 130 6.83 -4.12 10.37
N SER A 131 5.93 -5.00 9.90
CA SER A 131 6.22 -6.42 9.72
C SER A 131 7.33 -6.65 8.70
N ALA A 132 7.21 -6.05 7.51
CA ALA A 132 8.20 -6.25 6.45
C ALA A 132 9.60 -5.75 6.87
N PHE A 133 9.67 -4.60 7.53
CA PHE A 133 10.95 -4.07 7.98
C PHE A 133 11.54 -4.87 9.14
N ALA A 134 10.72 -5.30 10.11
CA ALA A 134 11.17 -6.17 11.20
C ALA A 134 11.69 -7.52 10.66
N ASP A 135 11.00 -8.12 9.70
CA ASP A 135 11.46 -9.33 9.04
C ASP A 135 12.81 -9.13 8.36
N GLY A 136 12.99 -8.00 7.67
CA GLY A 136 14.27 -7.63 7.06
C GLY A 136 15.39 -7.51 8.08
N LEU A 137 15.13 -6.81 9.20
CA LEU A 137 16.10 -6.63 10.29
C LEU A 137 16.48 -7.96 10.97
N ASN A 138 15.56 -8.93 11.02
CA ASN A 138 15.77 -10.23 11.66
C ASN A 138 16.37 -11.29 10.71
N ARG A 139 16.31 -11.09 9.38
CA ARG A 139 16.82 -12.02 8.37
C ARG A 139 18.27 -11.77 7.96
N THR A 140 19.00 -10.90 8.67
CA THR A 140 20.44 -10.73 8.40
C THR A 140 21.15 -12.08 8.55
N GLU A 141 21.87 -12.50 7.51
CA GLU A 141 22.60 -13.77 7.48
C GLU A 141 23.51 -13.90 8.70
N ARG A 142 23.52 -15.09 9.34
CA ARG A 142 24.31 -15.33 10.55
C ARG A 142 25.79 -15.08 10.32
N ASP A 143 26.29 -15.45 9.16
CA ASP A 143 27.71 -15.26 8.79
C ASP A 143 28.11 -13.78 8.79
N ILE A 144 27.20 -12.88 8.40
CA ILE A 144 27.41 -11.43 8.46
C ILE A 144 27.40 -10.95 9.91
N VAL A 145 26.47 -11.44 10.73
CA VAL A 145 26.38 -11.09 12.14
C VAL A 145 27.64 -11.58 12.90
N ASP A 146 28.10 -12.79 12.60
CA ASP A 146 29.30 -13.38 13.18
C ASP A 146 30.56 -12.61 12.76
N ALA A 147 30.68 -12.24 11.49
CA ALA A 147 31.78 -11.40 11.00
C ALA A 147 31.82 -10.02 11.70
N VAL A 148 30.64 -9.41 11.91
CA VAL A 148 30.53 -8.13 12.65
C VAL A 148 30.93 -8.31 14.13
N SER A 149 30.60 -9.44 14.74
CA SER A 149 30.97 -9.72 16.12
C SER A 149 32.50 -9.77 16.35
N LEU A 150 33.28 -10.21 15.33
CA LEU A 150 34.73 -10.22 15.35
C LEU A 150 35.36 -8.81 15.39
N THR A 151 34.61 -7.78 14.94
CA THR A 151 35.08 -6.38 14.95
C THR A 151 34.86 -5.66 16.28
N GLN A 152 34.35 -6.35 17.32
CA GLN A 152 33.98 -5.78 18.62
C GLN A 152 32.91 -4.65 18.49
N ALA A 153 32.13 -4.63 17.40
CA ALA A 153 31.07 -3.67 17.20
C ALA A 153 29.96 -3.84 18.25
N THR A 154 29.47 -2.74 18.78
CA THR A 154 28.31 -2.76 19.68
C THR A 154 27.05 -3.17 18.93
N HIS A 155 26.02 -3.67 19.65
CA HIS A 155 24.73 -4.01 19.08
C HIS A 155 24.13 -2.85 18.24
N TRP A 156 24.28 -1.62 18.74
CA TRP A 156 23.81 -0.41 18.03
C TRP A 156 24.57 -0.16 16.72
N GLN A 157 25.90 -0.29 16.74
CA GLN A 157 26.72 -0.16 15.53
C GLN A 157 26.37 -1.24 14.50
N ALA A 158 26.23 -2.49 14.93
CA ALA A 158 25.79 -3.58 14.07
C ALA A 158 24.38 -3.33 13.47
N LEU A 159 23.44 -2.81 14.29
CA LEU A 159 22.10 -2.50 13.84
C LEU A 159 22.09 -1.39 12.78
N VAL A 160 22.73 -0.25 13.07
CA VAL A 160 22.66 0.94 12.22
C VAL A 160 23.50 0.77 10.95
N SER A 161 24.72 0.22 11.06
CA SER A 161 25.69 0.17 9.96
C SER A 161 25.56 -1.07 9.08
N VAL A 162 24.92 -2.14 9.57
CA VAL A 162 24.83 -3.41 8.83
C VAL A 162 23.38 -3.86 8.65
N ARG A 163 22.66 -4.12 9.75
CA ARG A 163 21.31 -4.73 9.67
C ARG A 163 20.29 -3.81 9.03
N ALA A 164 20.27 -2.52 9.39
CA ALA A 164 19.31 -1.57 8.84
C ALA A 164 19.50 -1.34 7.33
N PRO A 165 20.71 -1.10 6.80
CA PRO A 165 20.92 -1.05 5.35
C PRO A 165 20.53 -2.32 4.62
N LEU A 166 20.87 -3.50 5.15
CA LEU A 166 20.51 -4.79 4.55
C LEU A 166 19.01 -5.07 4.61
N ALA A 167 18.27 -4.47 5.55
CA ALA A 167 16.83 -4.59 5.67
C ALA A 167 16.04 -3.60 4.79
N LEU A 168 16.69 -2.60 4.16
CA LEU A 168 16.00 -1.62 3.31
C LEU A 168 15.19 -2.25 2.16
N PRO A 169 15.64 -3.31 1.48
CA PRO A 169 14.82 -3.98 0.46
C PRO A 169 13.49 -4.50 1.02
N SER A 170 13.48 -5.02 2.25
CA SER A 170 12.27 -5.50 2.92
C SER A 170 11.35 -4.34 3.29
N LEU A 171 11.90 -3.22 3.77
CA LEU A 171 11.13 -1.99 4.00
C LEU A 171 10.47 -1.50 2.70
N VAL A 172 11.23 -1.48 1.60
CA VAL A 172 10.71 -1.14 0.27
C VAL A 172 9.56 -2.05 -0.13
N SER A 173 9.68 -3.35 0.11
CA SER A 173 8.60 -4.31 -0.16
C SER A 173 7.37 -4.03 0.68
N GLY A 174 7.53 -3.72 1.97
CA GLY A 174 6.45 -3.30 2.86
C GLY A 174 5.74 -2.03 2.38
N LEU A 175 6.49 -1.00 1.95
CA LEU A 175 5.93 0.24 1.40
C LEU A 175 5.14 -0.01 0.11
N ARG A 176 5.61 -0.90 -0.75
CA ARG A 176 4.92 -1.29 -1.97
C ARG A 176 3.60 -2.01 -1.72
N VAL A 177 3.50 -2.77 -0.65
CA VAL A 177 2.25 -3.41 -0.20
C VAL A 177 1.33 -2.39 0.46
N ALA A 178 1.86 -1.48 1.27
CA ALA A 178 1.11 -0.47 1.99
C ALA A 178 0.50 0.61 1.08
N ALA A 179 1.21 1.03 0.03
CA ALA A 179 0.77 2.12 -0.84
C ALA A 179 -0.66 1.94 -1.42
N PRO A 180 -1.03 0.80 -2.02
CA PRO A 180 -2.39 0.59 -2.52
C PRO A 180 -3.44 0.42 -1.41
N LEU A 181 -3.04 0.20 -0.15
CA LEU A 181 -3.94 0.13 1.00
C LEU A 181 -4.25 1.51 1.59
N ALA A 182 -3.44 2.53 1.33
CA ALA A 182 -3.63 3.87 1.86
C ALA A 182 -4.98 4.49 1.46
N PRO A 183 -5.42 4.43 0.17
CA PRO A 183 -6.73 4.90 -0.25
C PRO A 183 -7.88 4.20 0.47
N LEU A 184 -7.75 2.90 0.78
CA LEU A 184 -8.76 2.16 1.54
C LEU A 184 -8.94 2.79 2.94
N GLY A 185 -7.84 3.13 3.62
CA GLY A 185 -7.89 3.77 4.94
C GLY A 185 -8.58 5.11 4.92
N ALA A 186 -8.24 5.97 3.97
CA ALA A 186 -8.86 7.28 3.80
C ALA A 186 -10.37 7.16 3.56
N VAL A 187 -10.76 6.33 2.57
CA VAL A 187 -12.19 6.14 2.20
C VAL A 187 -13.01 5.56 3.37
N VAL A 188 -12.51 4.56 4.09
CA VAL A 188 -13.21 4.01 5.26
C VAL A 188 -13.37 5.07 6.34
N GLY A 189 -12.35 5.88 6.57
CA GLY A 189 -12.45 7.02 7.48
C GLY A 189 -13.47 8.07 7.03
N GLU A 190 -13.54 8.35 5.72
CA GLU A 190 -14.50 9.29 5.13
C GLU A 190 -15.94 8.77 5.21
N TRP A 191 -16.17 7.46 5.11
CA TRP A 191 -17.51 6.87 5.18
C TRP A 191 -18.18 7.09 6.53
N VAL A 192 -17.40 7.12 7.62
CA VAL A 192 -17.93 7.19 8.99
C VAL A 192 -18.12 8.63 9.46
N GLY A 193 -17.29 9.55 8.99
CA GLY A 193 -17.31 10.87 9.61
C GLY A 193 -16.68 11.99 8.79
N ALA A 194 -17.01 12.07 7.47
CA ALA A 194 -16.52 13.16 6.64
C ALA A 194 -17.63 14.09 6.17
N SER A 195 -17.23 15.32 5.85
CA SER A 195 -18.03 16.32 5.15
C SER A 195 -17.50 16.60 3.73
N ALA A 196 -16.38 15.98 3.35
CA ALA A 196 -15.73 16.10 2.06
C ALA A 196 -14.87 14.86 1.79
N GLY A 197 -14.42 14.69 0.54
CA GLY A 197 -13.63 13.58 0.06
C GLY A 197 -14.39 12.64 -0.87
N LEU A 198 -13.66 11.78 -1.59
CA LEU A 198 -14.25 10.85 -2.56
C LEU A 198 -15.14 9.79 -1.88
N GLY A 199 -14.75 9.28 -0.70
CA GLY A 199 -15.57 8.34 0.06
C GLY A 199 -16.86 8.99 0.56
N PHE A 200 -16.81 10.24 1.01
CA PHE A 200 -18.00 11.02 1.35
C PHE A 200 -18.91 11.18 0.13
N VAL A 201 -18.36 11.52 -1.04
CA VAL A 201 -19.12 11.61 -2.31
C VAL A 201 -19.80 10.27 -2.63
N MET A 202 -19.10 9.15 -2.47
CA MET A 202 -19.66 7.81 -2.70
C MET A 202 -20.88 7.54 -1.82
N VAL A 203 -20.80 7.84 -0.50
CA VAL A 203 -21.91 7.64 0.44
C VAL A 203 -23.09 8.55 0.09
N GLN A 204 -22.85 9.83 -0.16
CA GLN A 204 -23.87 10.81 -0.51
C GLN A 204 -24.57 10.48 -1.85
N ALA A 205 -23.79 10.14 -2.88
CA ALA A 205 -24.31 9.77 -4.20
C ALA A 205 -25.10 8.46 -4.11
N ASN A 206 -24.64 7.48 -3.34
CA ASN A 206 -25.35 6.22 -3.11
C ASN A 206 -26.72 6.46 -2.44
N ALA A 207 -26.76 7.28 -1.40
CA ALA A 207 -28.00 7.65 -0.71
C ALA A 207 -29.03 8.34 -1.64
N ARG A 208 -28.56 9.02 -2.68
CA ARG A 208 -29.37 9.69 -3.71
C ARG A 208 -29.61 8.84 -4.96
N MET A 209 -29.19 7.58 -4.97
CA MET A 209 -29.24 6.68 -6.12
C MET A 209 -28.52 7.23 -7.39
N GLN A 210 -27.51 8.08 -7.18
CA GLN A 210 -26.67 8.66 -8.24
C GLN A 210 -25.47 7.75 -8.51
N THR A 211 -25.72 6.53 -8.93
CA THR A 211 -24.71 5.48 -9.08
C THR A 211 -23.60 5.85 -10.08
N ALA A 212 -23.93 6.64 -11.12
CA ALA A 212 -22.92 7.15 -12.05
C ALA A 212 -21.84 8.00 -11.33
N THR A 213 -22.24 8.83 -10.34
CA THR A 213 -21.30 9.61 -9.51
C THR A 213 -20.46 8.72 -8.60
N VAL A 214 -21.05 7.65 -8.04
CA VAL A 214 -20.29 6.67 -7.25
C VAL A 214 -19.20 6.03 -8.12
N PHE A 215 -19.52 5.58 -9.33
CA PHE A 215 -18.55 4.98 -10.25
C PHE A 215 -17.50 5.99 -10.72
N ALA A 216 -17.87 7.25 -10.93
CA ALA A 216 -16.91 8.31 -11.24
C ALA A 216 -15.91 8.53 -10.09
N ALA A 217 -16.38 8.63 -8.85
CA ALA A 217 -15.53 8.76 -7.68
C ALA A 217 -14.62 7.54 -7.49
N MET A 218 -15.13 6.31 -7.72
CA MET A 218 -14.34 5.08 -7.71
C MET A 218 -13.24 5.08 -8.79
N ALA A 219 -13.57 5.55 -10.00
CA ALA A 219 -12.58 5.64 -11.07
C ALA A 219 -11.45 6.63 -10.75
N VAL A 220 -11.78 7.79 -10.17
CA VAL A 220 -10.77 8.75 -9.70
C VAL A 220 -9.89 8.12 -8.62
N LEU A 221 -10.49 7.44 -7.65
CA LEU A 221 -9.76 6.77 -6.57
C LEU A 221 -8.81 5.69 -7.13
N ALA A 222 -9.26 4.92 -8.13
CA ALA A 222 -8.43 3.93 -8.80
C ALA A 222 -7.21 4.57 -9.49
N VAL A 223 -7.41 5.72 -10.17
CA VAL A 223 -6.32 6.48 -10.79
C VAL A 223 -5.34 6.99 -9.73
N ILE A 224 -5.84 7.57 -8.63
CA ILE A 224 -4.99 8.01 -7.50
C ILE A 224 -4.17 6.84 -6.96
N THR A 225 -4.79 5.68 -6.76
CA THR A 225 -4.12 4.46 -6.26
C THR A 225 -3.01 4.01 -7.19
N LEU A 226 -3.25 4.00 -8.51
CA LEU A 226 -2.26 3.62 -9.51
C LEU A 226 -1.08 4.60 -9.54
N ILE A 227 -1.37 5.90 -9.52
CA ILE A 227 -0.33 6.96 -9.48
C ILE A 227 0.49 6.83 -8.19
N LEU A 228 -0.17 6.66 -7.05
CA LEU A 228 0.50 6.48 -5.75
C LEU A 228 1.43 5.27 -5.77
N ARG A 229 0.95 4.13 -6.30
CA ARG A 229 1.75 2.92 -6.45
C ARG A 229 2.98 3.16 -7.31
N LEU A 230 2.82 3.81 -8.46
CA LEU A 230 3.93 4.14 -9.36
C LEU A 230 4.95 5.09 -8.69
N LEU A 231 4.45 6.11 -7.97
CA LEU A 231 5.30 7.04 -7.23
C LEU A 231 6.11 6.31 -6.15
N VAL A 232 5.47 5.43 -5.37
CA VAL A 232 6.17 4.64 -4.35
C VAL A 232 7.20 3.71 -5.01
N ASP A 233 6.88 3.06 -6.13
CA ASP A 233 7.84 2.22 -6.85
C ASP A 233 9.06 3.01 -7.37
N ILE A 234 8.85 4.24 -7.87
CA ILE A 234 9.93 5.11 -8.34
C ILE A 234 10.80 5.58 -7.18
N LEU A 235 10.18 6.11 -6.12
CA LEU A 235 10.89 6.63 -4.96
C LEU A 235 11.68 5.53 -4.23
N THR A 236 11.05 4.39 -4.01
CA THR A 236 11.68 3.28 -3.28
C THR A 236 12.75 2.58 -4.09
N SER A 237 12.70 2.65 -5.43
CA SER A 237 13.75 2.10 -6.30
C SER A 237 15.12 2.75 -6.09
N ARG A 238 15.17 3.94 -5.50
CA ARG A 238 16.40 4.66 -5.18
C ARG A 238 16.94 4.32 -3.79
N LEU A 239 16.10 3.78 -2.90
CA LEU A 239 16.48 3.46 -1.51
C LEU A 239 17.31 2.19 -1.41
N ALA A 240 17.13 1.23 -2.31
CA ALA A 240 17.86 -0.03 -2.31
C ALA A 240 18.27 -0.45 -3.74
N PRO A 241 19.20 0.29 -4.38
CA PRO A 241 19.62 -0.01 -5.75
C PRO A 241 20.30 -1.38 -5.90
N TRP A 242 20.95 -1.86 -4.83
CA TRP A 242 21.60 -3.18 -4.79
C TRP A 242 20.61 -4.35 -4.74
N ALA A 243 19.37 -4.15 -4.29
CA ALA A 243 18.37 -5.22 -4.23
C ALA A 243 17.92 -5.71 -5.63
N ARG A 244 18.16 -4.93 -6.69
CA ARG A 244 17.80 -5.30 -8.07
C ARG A 244 18.70 -6.41 -8.65
N GLU A 245 19.88 -6.65 -8.09
CA GLU A 245 20.78 -7.70 -8.55
C GLU A 245 20.37 -9.10 -8.05
N SER A 246 19.69 -9.19 -6.91
CA SER A 246 19.25 -10.48 -6.36
C SER A 246 18.08 -11.11 -7.12
N ASP A 247 17.37 -10.35 -7.96
CA ASP A 247 16.24 -10.83 -8.78
C ASP A 247 16.68 -11.44 -10.12
N ARG A 248 17.99 -11.44 -10.43
CA ARG A 248 18.51 -12.23 -11.54
C ARG A 248 18.46 -13.70 -11.15
N PRO A 249 17.81 -14.58 -11.94
CA PRO A 249 17.84 -16.00 -11.66
C PRO A 249 19.30 -16.41 -11.55
N ARG A 250 19.69 -16.96 -10.38
CA ARG A 250 21.04 -17.55 -10.19
C ARG A 250 21.24 -18.46 -11.39
N ARG A 251 22.14 -18.08 -12.29
CA ARG A 251 22.58 -19.02 -13.35
C ARG A 251 22.99 -20.27 -12.61
N ALA A 252 22.30 -21.38 -12.89
CA ALA A 252 22.67 -22.67 -12.34
C ALA A 252 24.19 -22.81 -12.54
N PRO A 253 24.93 -23.23 -11.51
CA PRO A 253 26.34 -23.49 -11.66
C PRO A 253 26.45 -24.45 -12.87
N LYS A 254 27.26 -24.08 -13.87
CA LYS A 254 27.57 -24.99 -14.97
C LYS A 254 27.98 -26.29 -14.31
N SER A 255 27.18 -27.34 -14.49
CA SER A 255 27.52 -28.67 -14.06
C SER A 255 28.93 -28.91 -14.50
N PHE A 256 29.83 -29.20 -13.58
CA PHE A 256 31.15 -29.71 -13.91
C PHE A 256 30.89 -30.93 -14.79
N GLU A 257 31.05 -30.78 -16.08
CA GLU A 257 31.12 -31.92 -16.97
C GLU A 257 32.25 -32.81 -16.44
N THR A 258 31.83 -33.93 -15.98
CA THR A 258 32.65 -35.01 -15.45
C THR A 258 33.83 -35.21 -16.36
N VAL A 259 35.02 -34.94 -15.84
CA VAL A 259 36.28 -35.44 -16.39
C VAL A 259 36.29 -36.97 -16.25
N SER A 260 35.61 -37.64 -17.18
CA SER A 260 35.65 -39.12 -17.35
C SER A 260 36.54 -39.48 -18.52
N SER A 261 37.80 -39.02 -18.51
CA SER A 261 38.77 -39.43 -19.54
C SER A 261 40.15 -39.74 -18.97
N TRP A 262 40.22 -40.47 -17.86
CA TRP A 262 41.47 -41.08 -17.41
C TRP A 262 41.20 -42.54 -17.03
N ARG A 263 40.88 -43.40 -18.04
CA ARG A 263 41.08 -44.85 -17.98
C ARG A 263 41.16 -45.37 -19.40
N SER A 264 42.36 -45.46 -19.93
CA SER A 264 42.81 -46.41 -20.92
C SER A 264 44.33 -46.53 -20.79
#